data_180fb9bd2d6846c08145b3e7eddf94b0
#
_entry.id   180fb9bd2d6846c08145b3e7eddf94b0
#
_cell.length_a   1.000
_cell.length_b   1.000
_cell.length_c   1.000
_cell.angle_alpha   90.00
_cell.angle_beta   90.00
_cell.angle_gamma   90.00
#
_symmetry.space_group_name_H-M   'P 1'
#
loop_
_entity.id
_entity.type
_entity.pdbx_description
1 polymer ?
#
loop_
_entity_poly.entity_id
_entity_poly.type
_entity_poly.pdbx_seq_one_letter_code
_entity_poly.pdbx_strand_id
1 'polypeptide(L)'
;MYTAGRNDYGQQGDGTNLQLLPLVFKPMNSDTDWSKIVLSVHSLAIKTNGTLWTWGHNNYGQIGNGNTVNQLSPYQVGTDTDWVEVGNGVASSYAIKANGTLWSWGRNEYGQLGNGTYNNMSILQMGTDTDWAKIKSNTYSCIALKTNGTLWSWGKNNQGELGIGEIGGVDTNGVPFGNKNTPQQIGNASNWVKIAVANGFAMAVKMTEHFGLGEVMGMVD
;
A
#
# COMPACT_ATOMS: atom_id res chain seq x y z
N MET A 1 4.77 12.73 16.39
CA MET A 1 3.93 12.88 15.18
C MET A 1 2.82 13.89 15.45
N TYR A 2 2.36 14.64 14.44
CA TYR A 2 1.26 15.59 14.54
C TYR A 2 0.14 15.18 13.61
N THR A 3 -1.11 15.36 14.02
CA THR A 3 -2.32 14.99 13.26
C THR A 3 -3.29 16.16 13.14
N ALA A 4 -4.10 16.15 12.07
CA ALA A 4 -5.20 17.10 11.88
C ALA A 4 -6.26 16.49 10.94
N GLY A 5 -7.49 17.00 11.00
CA GLY A 5 -8.55 16.65 10.05
C GLY A 5 -9.56 15.65 10.63
N ARG A 6 -10.11 14.79 9.76
CA ARG A 6 -11.17 13.85 10.08
C ARG A 6 -10.72 12.80 11.12
N ASN A 7 -11.63 12.45 12.08
CA ASN A 7 -11.33 11.50 13.16
C ASN A 7 -12.50 10.55 13.52
N ASP A 8 -13.49 10.39 12.66
CA ASP A 8 -14.71 9.60 12.94
C ASP A 8 -14.42 8.14 13.31
N TYR A 9 -13.27 7.62 12.85
CA TYR A 9 -12.83 6.25 13.10
C TYR A 9 -11.61 6.16 14.01
N GLY A 10 -11.13 7.29 14.59
CA GLY A 10 -9.89 7.33 15.36
C GLY A 10 -8.63 7.36 14.51
N GLN A 11 -8.73 7.73 13.21
CA GLN A 11 -7.59 7.74 12.29
C GLN A 11 -6.50 8.76 12.65
N GLN A 12 -6.77 9.72 13.55
CA GLN A 12 -5.76 10.59 14.14
C GLN A 12 -4.87 9.90 15.18
N GLY A 13 -5.33 8.79 15.78
CA GLY A 13 -4.55 8.02 16.74
C GLY A 13 -4.37 8.65 18.13
N ASP A 14 -5.17 9.64 18.48
CA ASP A 14 -5.08 10.42 19.72
C ASP A 14 -5.93 9.86 20.88
N GLY A 15 -6.46 8.65 20.73
CA GLY A 15 -7.30 7.98 21.71
C GLY A 15 -8.77 8.37 21.62
N THR A 16 -9.16 9.22 20.66
CA THR A 16 -10.53 9.67 20.47
C THR A 16 -11.05 9.37 19.07
N ASN A 17 -12.36 9.49 18.87
CA ASN A 17 -13.01 9.53 17.56
C ASN A 17 -13.76 10.86 17.36
N LEU A 18 -13.34 11.89 18.06
CA LEU A 18 -13.96 13.22 18.03
C LEU A 18 -13.18 14.13 17.08
N GLN A 19 -13.91 14.85 16.24
CA GLN A 19 -13.33 15.94 15.47
C GLN A 19 -13.34 17.20 16.29
N LEU A 20 -12.22 17.49 16.96
CA LEU A 20 -12.09 18.66 17.82
C LEU A 20 -11.76 19.92 17.01
N LEU A 21 -12.35 21.04 17.37
CA LEU A 21 -11.99 22.37 16.89
C LEU A 21 -11.02 23.04 17.89
N PRO A 22 -10.07 23.88 17.42
CA PRO A 22 -9.77 24.26 16.05
C PRO A 22 -9.12 23.15 15.24
N LEU A 23 -9.32 23.15 13.90
CA LEU A 23 -8.73 22.17 12.95
C LEU A 23 -7.26 22.52 12.67
N VAL A 24 -6.42 22.34 13.67
CA VAL A 24 -4.98 22.61 13.61
C VAL A 24 -4.19 21.31 13.85
N PHE A 25 -2.95 21.28 13.38
CA PHE A 25 -2.06 20.18 13.72
C PHE A 25 -1.81 20.13 15.22
N LYS A 26 -2.09 18.99 15.83
CA LYS A 26 -1.82 18.72 17.26
C LYS A 26 -0.93 17.47 17.42
N PRO A 27 -0.17 17.36 18.51
CA PRO A 27 0.55 16.13 18.81
C PRO A 27 -0.45 14.95 18.91
N MET A 28 -0.11 13.81 18.25
CA MET A 28 -0.90 12.59 18.37
C MET A 28 -0.68 11.94 19.73
N ASN A 29 0.59 11.82 20.12
CA ASN A 29 1.08 11.30 21.39
C ASN A 29 2.51 11.82 21.64
N SER A 30 3.17 11.31 22.68
CA SER A 30 4.55 11.69 23.04
C SER A 30 5.65 10.99 22.21
N ASP A 31 5.29 10.02 21.35
CA ASP A 31 6.28 9.24 20.59
C ASP A 31 6.95 10.10 19.51
N THR A 32 8.28 10.00 19.43
CA THR A 32 9.11 10.76 18.49
C THR A 32 9.86 9.88 17.49
N ASP A 33 9.68 8.57 17.58
CA ASP A 33 10.44 7.54 16.86
C ASP A 33 9.72 6.98 15.61
N TRP A 34 8.73 7.68 15.08
CA TRP A 34 8.05 7.33 13.84
C TRP A 34 8.95 7.54 12.62
N SER A 35 9.13 6.50 11.79
CA SER A 35 9.98 6.50 10.60
C SER A 35 9.19 6.60 9.29
N LYS A 36 8.13 5.81 9.14
CA LYS A 36 7.26 5.82 7.96
C LYS A 36 5.82 5.87 8.37
N ILE A 37 4.98 6.49 7.53
CA ILE A 37 3.55 6.56 7.72
C ILE A 37 2.81 6.55 6.39
N VAL A 38 1.69 5.87 6.33
CA VAL A 38 0.70 5.92 5.26
C VAL A 38 -0.69 6.11 5.85
N LEU A 39 -1.51 6.91 5.17
CA LEU A 39 -2.80 7.38 5.68
C LEU A 39 -3.92 7.09 4.69
N SER A 40 -5.07 6.66 5.23
CA SER A 40 -6.36 6.58 4.56
C SER A 40 -7.46 6.76 5.62
N VAL A 41 -8.51 5.93 5.64
CA VAL A 41 -9.47 5.85 6.76
C VAL A 41 -8.91 5.09 7.97
N HIS A 42 -7.78 4.46 7.80
CA HIS A 42 -6.91 3.90 8.82
C HIS A 42 -5.47 4.27 8.51
N SER A 43 -4.60 4.17 9.48
CA SER A 43 -3.20 4.56 9.41
C SER A 43 -2.30 3.36 9.67
N LEU A 44 -1.19 3.29 8.95
CA LEU A 44 -0.08 2.38 9.24
C LEU A 44 1.20 3.20 9.42
N ALA A 45 2.02 2.81 10.37
CA ALA A 45 3.33 3.43 10.58
C ALA A 45 4.38 2.40 11.01
N ILE A 46 5.63 2.70 10.69
CA ILE A 46 6.80 1.95 11.19
C ILE A 46 7.59 2.90 12.09
N LYS A 47 8.01 2.40 13.24
CA LYS A 47 8.96 3.10 14.12
C LYS A 47 10.40 2.84 13.70
N THR A 48 11.33 3.65 14.19
CA THR A 48 12.78 3.52 13.89
C THR A 48 13.39 2.19 14.34
N ASN A 49 12.74 1.52 15.31
CA ASN A 49 13.11 0.17 15.76
C ASN A 49 12.52 -0.96 14.89
N GLY A 50 11.87 -0.62 13.75
CA GLY A 50 11.30 -1.59 12.83
C GLY A 50 9.95 -2.19 13.22
N THR A 51 9.32 -1.76 14.31
CA THR A 51 7.98 -2.24 14.71
C THR A 51 6.87 -1.62 13.87
N LEU A 52 5.83 -2.41 13.55
CA LEU A 52 4.66 -1.98 12.77
C LEU A 52 3.50 -1.60 13.70
N TRP A 53 2.85 -0.49 13.39
CA TRP A 53 1.73 0.07 14.15
C TRP A 53 0.57 0.45 13.24
N THR A 54 -0.67 0.24 13.71
CA THR A 54 -1.90 0.51 12.96
C THR A 54 -2.97 1.11 13.85
N TRP A 55 -3.83 1.98 13.30
CA TRP A 55 -4.98 2.55 14.00
C TRP A 55 -6.02 3.11 13.04
N GLY A 56 -7.22 3.43 13.53
CA GLY A 56 -8.33 3.98 12.77
C GLY A 56 -9.42 2.96 12.48
N HIS A 57 -10.01 3.03 11.30
CA HIS A 57 -11.12 2.18 10.83
C HIS A 57 -10.72 0.70 10.73
N ASN A 58 -11.64 -0.23 11.18
CA ASN A 58 -11.32 -1.66 11.26
C ASN A 58 -12.44 -2.62 10.86
N ASN A 59 -13.49 -2.19 10.17
CA ASN A 59 -14.65 -3.06 9.85
C ASN A 59 -14.30 -4.32 9.03
N TYR A 60 -13.13 -4.36 8.41
CA TYR A 60 -12.64 -5.49 7.60
C TYR A 60 -11.40 -6.17 8.21
N GLY A 61 -11.03 -5.83 9.45
CA GLY A 61 -9.83 -6.34 10.10
C GLY A 61 -8.52 -5.69 9.60
N GLN A 62 -8.60 -4.52 8.96
CA GLN A 62 -7.44 -3.82 8.39
C GLN A 62 -6.43 -3.32 9.42
N ILE A 63 -6.77 -3.32 10.70
CA ILE A 63 -5.85 -3.05 11.82
C ILE A 63 -4.92 -4.24 12.07
N GLY A 64 -5.37 -5.49 11.81
CA GLY A 64 -4.56 -6.69 12.02
C GLY A 64 -4.48 -7.15 13.48
N ASN A 65 -5.41 -6.69 14.35
CA ASN A 65 -5.47 -7.03 15.78
C ASN A 65 -6.39 -8.22 16.08
N GLY A 66 -6.87 -8.93 15.05
CA GLY A 66 -7.73 -10.11 15.18
C GLY A 66 -9.22 -9.83 15.43
N ASN A 67 -9.63 -8.56 15.40
CA ASN A 67 -11.04 -8.17 15.52
C ASN A 67 -11.44 -7.13 14.44
N THR A 68 -12.67 -6.61 14.50
CA THR A 68 -13.19 -5.61 13.55
C THR A 68 -13.64 -4.31 14.24
N VAL A 69 -13.15 -4.06 15.47
CA VAL A 69 -13.43 -2.83 16.22
C VAL A 69 -12.40 -1.76 15.86
N ASN A 70 -12.86 -0.51 15.61
CA ASN A 70 -11.98 0.62 15.34
C ASN A 70 -10.96 0.81 16.45
N GLN A 71 -9.73 1.13 16.07
CA GLN A 71 -8.62 1.33 16.99
C GLN A 71 -8.31 2.83 17.09
N LEU A 72 -8.59 3.46 18.23
CA LEU A 72 -8.46 4.90 18.42
C LEU A 72 -7.04 5.39 18.72
N SER A 73 -6.17 4.48 19.14
CA SER A 73 -4.76 4.74 19.44
C SER A 73 -3.86 3.77 18.66
N PRO A 74 -2.59 4.08 18.43
CA PRO A 74 -1.67 3.16 17.78
C PRO A 74 -1.64 1.79 18.46
N TYR A 75 -1.91 0.74 17.68
CA TYR A 75 -1.81 -0.66 18.08
C TYR A 75 -0.60 -1.30 17.40
N GLN A 76 0.30 -1.92 18.16
CA GLN A 76 1.44 -2.64 17.61
C GLN A 76 0.99 -3.97 17.01
N VAL A 77 1.31 -4.19 15.74
CA VAL A 77 1.00 -5.43 15.02
C VAL A 77 2.09 -6.46 15.25
N GLY A 78 1.80 -7.45 16.08
CA GLY A 78 2.77 -8.49 16.43
C GLY A 78 3.98 -7.94 17.21
N THR A 79 5.07 -8.70 17.18
CA THR A 79 6.32 -8.38 17.91
C THR A 79 7.53 -8.23 16.99
N ASP A 80 7.33 -8.40 15.68
CA ASP A 80 8.41 -8.30 14.69
C ASP A 80 8.98 -6.88 14.60
N THR A 81 10.29 -6.80 14.38
CA THR A 81 11.06 -5.54 14.34
C THR A 81 11.80 -5.35 13.01
N ASP A 82 11.37 -6.03 11.97
CA ASP A 82 11.99 -6.08 10.65
C ASP A 82 11.13 -5.46 9.53
N TRP A 83 10.11 -4.71 9.88
CA TRP A 83 9.27 -4.01 8.92
C TRP A 83 9.98 -2.80 8.33
N VAL A 84 9.98 -2.69 6.98
CA VAL A 84 10.72 -1.63 6.25
C VAL A 84 9.88 -0.80 5.30
N GLU A 85 8.70 -1.28 4.89
CA GLU A 85 7.79 -0.54 3.99
C GLU A 85 6.34 -0.82 4.35
N VAL A 86 5.46 0.18 4.13
CA VAL A 86 4.02 0.08 4.35
C VAL A 86 3.23 0.66 3.19
N GLY A 87 2.04 0.10 2.95
CA GLY A 87 1.04 0.60 2.03
C GLY A 87 -0.35 0.36 2.57
N ASN A 88 -1.31 1.19 2.22
CA ASN A 88 -2.71 0.96 2.54
C ASN A 88 -3.63 1.35 1.39
N GLY A 89 -4.71 0.59 1.24
CA GLY A 89 -5.92 0.99 0.55
C GLY A 89 -6.92 1.62 1.53
N VAL A 90 -8.19 1.73 1.12
CA VAL A 90 -9.24 2.24 2.02
C VAL A 90 -9.51 1.27 3.17
N ALA A 91 -9.49 -0.04 2.90
CA ALA A 91 -9.80 -1.07 3.90
C ALA A 91 -8.85 -2.28 3.84
N SER A 92 -7.72 -2.16 3.19
CA SER A 92 -6.67 -3.18 3.08
C SER A 92 -5.33 -2.61 3.49
N SER A 93 -4.47 -3.43 4.05
CA SER A 93 -3.18 -3.07 4.63
C SER A 93 -2.08 -3.95 4.08
N TYR A 94 -0.89 -3.38 3.92
CA TYR A 94 0.28 -4.05 3.35
C TYR A 94 1.53 -3.63 4.12
N ALA A 95 2.45 -4.57 4.29
CA ALA A 95 3.78 -4.25 4.82
C ALA A 95 4.83 -5.18 4.21
N ILE A 96 6.04 -4.68 4.03
CA ILE A 96 7.19 -5.44 3.54
C ILE A 96 8.22 -5.52 4.65
N LYS A 97 8.77 -6.71 4.86
CA LYS A 97 9.86 -6.96 5.79
C LYS A 97 11.22 -6.75 5.14
N ALA A 98 12.27 -6.60 5.95
CA ALA A 98 13.64 -6.42 5.49
C ALA A 98 14.15 -7.58 4.62
N ASN A 99 13.60 -8.79 4.79
CA ASN A 99 13.88 -9.94 3.96
C ASN A 99 13.15 -9.93 2.61
N GLY A 100 12.42 -8.85 2.28
CA GLY A 100 11.70 -8.69 1.02
C GLY A 100 10.35 -9.41 0.93
N THR A 101 9.87 -10.05 2.00
CA THR A 101 8.53 -10.69 2.01
C THR A 101 7.44 -9.62 2.13
N LEU A 102 6.35 -9.78 1.36
CA LEU A 102 5.17 -8.92 1.40
C LEU A 102 4.06 -9.58 2.21
N TRP A 103 3.41 -8.80 3.07
CA TRP A 103 2.31 -9.20 3.93
C TRP A 103 1.08 -8.34 3.64
N SER A 104 -0.11 -8.94 3.67
CA SER A 104 -1.36 -8.26 3.39
C SER A 104 -2.49 -8.72 4.32
N TRP A 105 -3.45 -7.84 4.61
CA TRP A 105 -4.63 -8.14 5.43
C TRP A 105 -5.75 -7.13 5.24
N GLY A 106 -6.96 -7.47 5.73
CA GLY A 106 -8.16 -6.66 5.63
C GLY A 106 -9.09 -7.10 4.50
N ARG A 107 -9.71 -6.16 3.81
CA ARG A 107 -10.70 -6.39 2.74
C ARG A 107 -10.09 -6.99 1.48
N ASN A 108 -10.83 -7.96 0.86
CA ASN A 108 -10.31 -8.70 -0.29
C ASN A 108 -11.35 -9.05 -1.38
N GLU A 109 -12.50 -8.42 -1.43
CA GLU A 109 -13.59 -8.76 -2.36
C GLU A 109 -13.20 -8.70 -3.85
N TYR A 110 -12.15 -7.96 -4.19
CA TYR A 110 -11.63 -7.82 -5.55
C TYR A 110 -10.27 -8.50 -5.73
N GLY A 111 -9.81 -9.28 -4.75
CA GLY A 111 -8.48 -9.89 -4.78
C GLY A 111 -7.33 -8.92 -4.45
N GLN A 112 -7.64 -7.77 -3.85
CA GLN A 112 -6.65 -6.72 -3.56
C GLN A 112 -5.56 -7.15 -2.59
N LEU A 113 -5.73 -8.22 -1.82
CA LEU A 113 -4.67 -8.77 -0.96
C LEU A 113 -3.62 -9.59 -1.74
N GLY A 114 -3.90 -9.99 -2.99
CA GLY A 114 -2.94 -10.69 -3.85
C GLY A 114 -2.59 -12.12 -3.42
N ASN A 115 -3.35 -12.70 -2.50
CA ASN A 115 -3.07 -13.99 -1.84
C ASN A 115 -3.73 -15.22 -2.50
N GLY A 116 -4.25 -15.07 -3.73
CA GLY A 116 -4.95 -16.12 -4.47
C GLY A 116 -6.41 -16.31 -4.08
N THR A 117 -6.96 -15.51 -3.16
CA THR A 117 -8.35 -15.61 -2.69
C THR A 117 -9.12 -14.30 -2.90
N TYR A 118 -10.41 -14.32 -2.58
CA TYR A 118 -11.29 -13.14 -2.52
C TYR A 118 -11.89 -12.93 -1.11
N ASN A 119 -11.38 -13.65 -0.12
CA ASN A 119 -11.84 -13.55 1.27
C ASN A 119 -11.04 -12.51 2.03
N ASN A 120 -11.72 -11.75 2.92
CA ASN A 120 -11.05 -10.91 3.90
C ASN A 120 -10.16 -11.77 4.79
N MET A 121 -8.98 -11.28 5.11
CA MET A 121 -7.96 -12.07 5.81
C MET A 121 -7.38 -11.30 7.01
N SER A 122 -6.99 -12.05 8.04
CA SER A 122 -6.02 -11.61 9.02
C SER A 122 -4.65 -11.45 8.36
N ILE A 123 -3.69 -10.85 9.06
CA ILE A 123 -2.34 -10.64 8.53
C ILE A 123 -1.70 -11.96 8.08
N LEU A 124 -1.29 -12.01 6.81
CA LEU A 124 -0.70 -13.20 6.19
C LEU A 124 0.39 -12.80 5.18
N GLN A 125 1.44 -13.59 5.10
CA GLN A 125 2.45 -13.45 4.05
C GLN A 125 1.85 -13.78 2.68
N MET A 126 2.09 -12.91 1.71
CA MET A 126 1.64 -13.06 0.34
C MET A 126 2.67 -13.84 -0.48
N GLY A 127 2.35 -15.10 -0.79
CA GLY A 127 3.25 -15.97 -1.57
C GLY A 127 4.59 -16.23 -0.87
N THR A 128 5.60 -16.58 -1.68
CA THR A 128 6.94 -16.94 -1.20
C THR A 128 8.06 -16.02 -1.70
N ASP A 129 7.71 -15.01 -2.50
CA ASP A 129 8.68 -14.05 -3.04
C ASP A 129 9.34 -13.22 -1.93
N THR A 130 10.64 -12.98 -2.07
CA THR A 130 11.47 -12.27 -1.10
C THR A 130 12.18 -11.06 -1.71
N ASP A 131 11.60 -10.50 -2.77
CA ASP A 131 12.19 -9.40 -3.55
C ASP A 131 11.27 -8.18 -3.68
N TRP A 132 10.20 -8.11 -2.90
CA TRP A 132 9.33 -6.94 -2.84
C TRP A 132 10.04 -5.75 -2.21
N ALA A 133 9.96 -4.57 -2.88
CA ALA A 133 10.66 -3.34 -2.47
C ALA A 133 9.72 -2.18 -2.14
N LYS A 134 8.63 -2.03 -2.89
CA LYS A 134 7.64 -0.94 -2.70
C LYS A 134 6.24 -1.43 -2.99
N ILE A 135 5.29 -0.91 -2.24
CA ILE A 135 3.85 -1.18 -2.40
C ILE A 135 3.06 0.13 -2.31
N LYS A 136 2.11 0.31 -3.21
CA LYS A 136 1.08 1.36 -3.15
C LYS A 136 -0.27 0.73 -3.47
N SER A 137 -1.31 1.19 -2.80
CA SER A 137 -2.67 0.72 -3.06
C SER A 137 -3.64 1.90 -3.06
N ASN A 138 -4.66 1.80 -3.89
CA ASN A 138 -5.86 2.63 -3.80
C ASN A 138 -6.97 1.86 -3.05
N THR A 139 -8.22 2.16 -3.33
CA THR A 139 -9.36 1.51 -2.66
C THR A 139 -9.39 0.00 -2.87
N TYR A 140 -9.08 -0.48 -4.09
CA TYR A 140 -9.33 -1.87 -4.48
C TYR A 140 -8.23 -2.50 -5.34
N SER A 141 -7.20 -1.76 -5.74
CA SER A 141 -6.10 -2.28 -6.54
C SER A 141 -4.75 -1.90 -5.97
N CYS A 142 -3.75 -2.70 -6.26
CA CYS A 142 -2.39 -2.56 -5.79
C CYS A 142 -1.42 -2.49 -6.96
N ILE A 143 -0.34 -1.75 -6.74
CA ILE A 143 0.83 -1.72 -7.60
C ILE A 143 2.08 -1.86 -6.74
N ALA A 144 3.03 -2.66 -7.17
CA ALA A 144 4.25 -2.91 -6.41
C ALA A 144 5.48 -2.98 -7.31
N LEU A 145 6.64 -2.67 -6.73
CA LEU A 145 7.95 -2.86 -7.34
C LEU A 145 8.71 -3.95 -6.61
N LYS A 146 9.40 -4.77 -7.38
CA LYS A 146 10.42 -5.68 -6.89
C LYS A 146 11.81 -5.03 -6.95
N THR A 147 12.76 -5.57 -6.20
CA THR A 147 14.16 -5.08 -6.15
C THR A 147 14.87 -5.18 -7.51
N ASN A 148 14.43 -6.11 -8.37
CA ASN A 148 14.92 -6.25 -9.74
C ASN A 148 14.32 -5.22 -10.72
N GLY A 149 13.55 -4.24 -10.23
CA GLY A 149 12.95 -3.18 -11.03
C GLY A 149 11.71 -3.61 -11.84
N THR A 150 11.17 -4.81 -11.65
CA THR A 150 9.91 -5.23 -12.29
C THR A 150 8.70 -4.63 -11.58
N LEU A 151 7.65 -4.35 -12.36
CA LEU A 151 6.41 -3.73 -11.91
C LEU A 151 5.28 -4.77 -11.90
N TRP A 152 4.47 -4.77 -10.84
CA TRP A 152 3.41 -5.74 -10.60
C TRP A 152 2.14 -5.05 -10.15
N SER A 153 0.96 -5.60 -10.53
CA SER A 153 -0.35 -5.11 -10.09
C SER A 153 -1.33 -6.24 -9.84
N TRP A 154 -2.34 -5.98 -8.99
CA TRP A 154 -3.42 -6.93 -8.70
C TRP A 154 -4.61 -6.20 -8.04
N GLY A 155 -5.72 -6.92 -7.86
CA GLY A 155 -6.98 -6.39 -7.34
C GLY A 155 -7.99 -6.10 -8.42
N LYS A 156 -8.80 -5.08 -8.22
CA LYS A 156 -9.85 -4.64 -9.13
C LYS A 156 -9.26 -4.13 -10.45
N ASN A 157 -9.97 -4.44 -11.57
CA ASN A 157 -9.55 -4.06 -12.92
C ASN A 157 -10.70 -3.59 -13.82
N ASN A 158 -11.81 -3.12 -13.25
CA ASN A 158 -13.00 -2.78 -14.03
C ASN A 158 -12.80 -1.60 -15.01
N GLN A 159 -11.76 -0.81 -14.80
CA GLN A 159 -11.41 0.37 -15.62
C GLN A 159 -10.02 0.24 -16.25
N GLY A 160 -9.41 -0.97 -16.20
CA GLY A 160 -8.05 -1.19 -16.66
C GLY A 160 -6.98 -0.66 -15.70
N GLU A 161 -7.33 -0.45 -14.42
CA GLU A 161 -6.45 0.17 -13.40
C GLU A 161 -5.18 -0.65 -13.14
N LEU A 162 -5.16 -1.92 -13.52
CA LEU A 162 -3.98 -2.79 -13.37
C LEU A 162 -2.93 -2.59 -14.47
N GLY A 163 -3.28 -1.99 -15.61
CA GLY A 163 -2.34 -1.75 -16.71
C GLY A 163 -1.74 -2.99 -17.36
N ILE A 164 -2.47 -4.12 -17.32
CA ILE A 164 -2.03 -5.43 -17.84
C ILE A 164 -2.52 -5.71 -19.27
N GLY A 165 -3.07 -4.71 -19.97
CA GLY A 165 -3.59 -4.85 -21.33
C GLY A 165 -5.00 -5.48 -21.40
N GLU A 166 -5.61 -5.73 -20.27
CA GLU A 166 -6.98 -6.26 -20.13
C GLU A 166 -7.83 -5.26 -19.34
N ILE A 167 -9.13 -5.26 -19.59
CA ILE A 167 -10.11 -4.52 -18.79
C ILE A 167 -11.11 -5.54 -18.22
N GLY A 168 -11.45 -5.36 -16.95
CA GLY A 168 -12.48 -6.15 -16.30
C GLY A 168 -13.86 -5.51 -16.45
N GLY A 169 -14.83 -6.10 -15.78
CA GLY A 169 -16.22 -5.61 -15.80
C GLY A 169 -17.13 -6.52 -15.00
N VAL A 170 -18.39 -6.48 -15.36
CA VAL A 170 -19.40 -7.46 -14.93
C VAL A 170 -19.98 -8.13 -16.17
N ASP A 171 -20.21 -9.43 -16.11
CA ASP A 171 -20.86 -10.15 -17.19
C ASP A 171 -22.38 -9.85 -17.24
N THR A 172 -23.09 -10.48 -18.17
CA THR A 172 -24.52 -10.31 -18.34
C THR A 172 -25.37 -10.75 -17.13
N ASN A 173 -24.78 -11.51 -16.20
CA ASN A 173 -25.39 -11.96 -14.95
C ASN A 173 -24.96 -11.10 -13.75
N GLY A 174 -24.18 -10.04 -13.98
CA GLY A 174 -23.65 -9.17 -12.92
C GLY A 174 -22.43 -9.74 -12.18
N VAL A 175 -21.79 -10.81 -12.70
CA VAL A 175 -20.60 -11.41 -12.08
C VAL A 175 -19.36 -10.64 -12.48
N PRO A 176 -18.56 -10.11 -11.52
CA PRO A 176 -17.32 -9.42 -11.82
C PRO A 176 -16.29 -10.35 -12.49
N PHE A 177 -15.59 -9.83 -13.52
CA PHE A 177 -14.49 -10.53 -14.17
C PHE A 177 -13.29 -9.59 -14.38
N GLY A 178 -12.14 -10.16 -14.71
CA GLY A 178 -10.92 -9.41 -15.01
C GLY A 178 -10.13 -8.95 -13.78
N ASN A 179 -10.70 -9.05 -12.57
CA ASN A 179 -9.97 -8.83 -11.33
C ASN A 179 -8.86 -9.89 -11.17
N LYS A 180 -7.75 -9.50 -10.57
CA LYS A 180 -6.61 -10.41 -10.33
C LYS A 180 -6.38 -10.57 -8.83
N ASN A 181 -6.55 -11.77 -8.32
CA ASN A 181 -6.31 -12.07 -6.89
C ASN A 181 -4.87 -12.54 -6.60
N THR A 182 -4.00 -12.49 -7.61
CA THR A 182 -2.56 -12.72 -7.51
C THR A 182 -1.82 -11.63 -8.29
N PRO A 183 -0.58 -11.28 -7.90
CA PRO A 183 0.22 -10.31 -8.64
C PRO A 183 0.41 -10.70 -10.11
N GLN A 184 0.22 -9.72 -10.99
CA GLN A 184 0.48 -9.82 -12.44
C GLN A 184 1.61 -8.87 -12.79
N GLN A 185 2.62 -9.35 -13.51
CA GLN A 185 3.71 -8.50 -13.97
C GLN A 185 3.25 -7.58 -15.11
N ILE A 186 3.59 -6.29 -15.02
CA ILE A 186 3.26 -5.31 -16.05
C ILE A 186 4.40 -5.24 -17.06
N GLY A 187 4.20 -5.87 -18.23
CA GLY A 187 5.20 -5.94 -19.30
C GLY A 187 6.51 -6.61 -18.86
N ASN A 188 7.57 -6.42 -19.66
CA ASN A 188 8.87 -7.08 -19.46
C ASN A 188 9.99 -6.14 -18.98
N ALA A 189 9.67 -4.87 -18.72
CA ALA A 189 10.67 -3.90 -18.29
C ALA A 189 11.08 -4.13 -16.84
N SER A 190 12.38 -3.95 -16.56
CA SER A 190 13.01 -4.12 -15.24
C SER A 190 13.73 -2.85 -14.76
N ASN A 191 13.30 -1.68 -15.24
CA ASN A 191 13.88 -0.38 -14.89
C ASN A 191 12.86 0.58 -14.27
N TRP A 192 11.79 0.06 -13.69
CA TRP A 192 10.84 0.85 -12.94
C TRP A 192 11.41 1.28 -11.59
N VAL A 193 11.24 2.56 -11.22
CA VAL A 193 11.87 3.15 -10.01
C VAL A 193 10.89 3.83 -9.05
N LYS A 194 9.77 4.34 -9.56
CA LYS A 194 8.74 5.00 -8.74
C LYS A 194 7.35 4.55 -9.13
N ILE A 195 6.47 4.48 -8.14
CA ILE A 195 5.05 4.17 -8.29
C ILE A 195 4.20 5.14 -7.46
N ALA A 196 3.05 5.49 -7.99
CA ALA A 196 2.02 6.26 -7.31
C ALA A 196 0.65 5.74 -7.72
N VAL A 197 -0.33 5.89 -6.85
CA VAL A 197 -1.73 5.53 -7.10
C VAL A 197 -2.66 6.65 -6.68
N ALA A 198 -3.77 6.75 -7.38
CA ALA A 198 -4.90 7.55 -6.99
C ALA A 198 -6.17 6.72 -7.20
N ASN A 199 -7.34 7.31 -6.93
CA ASN A 199 -8.59 6.60 -7.12
C ASN A 199 -8.82 6.33 -8.63
N GLY A 200 -8.83 5.04 -9.02
CA GLY A 200 -9.09 4.59 -10.38
C GLY A 200 -7.91 4.62 -11.37
N PHE A 201 -6.70 5.04 -10.97
CA PHE A 201 -5.53 4.98 -11.84
C PHE A 201 -4.21 4.82 -11.06
N ALA A 202 -3.18 4.39 -11.76
CA ALA A 202 -1.83 4.25 -11.25
C ALA A 202 -0.82 4.89 -12.21
N MET A 203 0.31 5.33 -11.68
CA MET A 203 1.45 5.86 -12.45
C MET A 203 2.73 5.17 -12.01
N ALA A 204 3.62 4.94 -12.96
CA ALA A 204 4.95 4.43 -12.70
C ALA A 204 5.99 5.15 -13.55
N VAL A 205 7.19 5.31 -13.01
CA VAL A 205 8.32 5.97 -13.68
C VAL A 205 9.41 4.95 -13.95
N LYS A 206 9.89 4.91 -15.19
CA LYS A 206 11.10 4.17 -15.60
C LYS A 206 12.34 5.02 -15.46
N MET A 207 13.45 4.40 -15.11
CA MET A 207 14.75 5.00 -15.32
C MET A 207 15.05 4.95 -16.82
N THR A 208 15.26 6.11 -17.45
CA THR A 208 15.80 6.21 -18.80
C THR A 208 17.30 6.40 -18.69
N GLU A 209 18.08 5.49 -19.30
CA GLU A 209 19.50 5.76 -19.50
C GLU A 209 19.62 6.90 -20.50
N HIS A 210 19.97 8.08 -20.04
CA HIS A 210 20.55 9.08 -20.91
C HIS A 210 21.97 8.63 -21.21
N PHE A 211 22.19 7.99 -22.35
CA PHE A 211 23.51 7.92 -22.95
C PHE A 211 23.89 9.37 -23.29
N GLY A 212 24.63 10.01 -22.41
CA GLY A 212 25.35 11.23 -22.71
C GLY A 212 26.41 10.89 -23.75
N LEU A 213 26.06 10.95 -25.03
CA LEU A 213 27.03 11.15 -26.09
C LEU A 213 27.58 12.57 -25.88
N GLY A 214 28.70 12.64 -25.15
CA GLY A 214 29.56 13.79 -25.23
C GLY A 214 30.05 13.90 -26.66
N GLU A 215 29.36 14.67 -27.50
CA GLU A 215 29.93 15.20 -28.72
C GLU A 215 31.09 16.10 -28.32
N VAL A 216 32.28 15.55 -28.40
CA VAL A 216 33.49 16.35 -28.53
C VAL A 216 33.40 16.97 -29.94
N MET A 217 32.86 18.20 -30.03
CA MET A 217 33.02 19.04 -31.18
C MET A 217 34.51 19.37 -31.31
N GLY A 218 35.24 18.55 -32.06
CA GLY A 218 36.57 18.92 -32.56
C GLY A 218 36.42 20.08 -33.56
N MET A 219 36.83 21.25 -33.12
CA MET A 219 37.20 22.29 -34.08
C MET A 219 38.35 21.75 -34.93
N VAL A 220 38.14 21.67 -36.22
CA VAL A 220 39.20 21.51 -37.20
C VAL A 220 39.33 22.86 -37.88
N ASP A 221 40.53 23.46 -37.85
CA ASP A 221 40.98 24.68 -38.54
C ASP A 221 40.84 24.61 -40.05
#